data_95715560501e050554765b98e62a434d
#
_entry.id   95715560501e050554765b98e62a434d
#
_cell.length_a   1.000
_cell.length_b   1.000
_cell.length_c   1.000
_cell.angle_alpha   90.00
_cell.angle_beta   90.00
_cell.angle_gamma   90.00
#
_symmetry.space_group_name_H-M   'P 1'
#
loop_
_entity.id
_entity.type
_entity.pdbx_description
1 polymer ?
#
loop_
_entity_poly.entity_id
_entity_poly.type
_entity_poly.pdbx_seq_one_letter_code
_entity_poly.pdbx_strand_id
1 'polypeptide(L)'
;MKPADSNPYTIKTRRIKGEPDMQDTLESKLELFNSFSQPVILVREGKVVYANHAAAACGIDAAQDAGEFVEEADEGLRLRLGSICARAQRHELSDAVLYIADEYWEGARFSPDTLLNVAQAMRTPLTDMFTVSAPLFVTLEEMEDPALSRAAASLNKSFYQLLRLMCDLTEMPAVAEGNVKVRLEKLELCAFLQSIFTQAESLCRTCRRTITLHLPDKTVHIWADRDRLARAIYNLIASAVRHTQEGAEITLSLLTAACVAVIEIHDPAAPGDRLRGTLDLPETRSEMKTIDADAGFGFAIARAIARSHGGTLIVGAGDEGGTTAAMSLSLQTPDRKTQELHAATAKFDYTGGFRQELIELSDVLPASVFDTVNID
;
A
#
# COMPACT_ATOMS: atom_id res chain seq x y z
N MET A 1 40.90 -37.16 6.18
CA MET A 1 40.26 -36.40 5.09
C MET A 1 39.29 -35.41 5.72
N LYS A 2 39.67 -34.14 5.79
CA LYS A 2 38.79 -33.04 6.26
C LYS A 2 38.20 -32.36 5.05
N PRO A 3 36.93 -31.98 5.01
CA PRO A 3 36.44 -31.03 4.02
C PRO A 3 36.71 -29.59 4.46
N ALA A 4 37.13 -28.78 3.51
CA ALA A 4 37.44 -27.38 3.67
C ALA A 4 36.14 -26.57 3.57
N ASP A 5 35.85 -25.77 4.60
CA ASP A 5 34.87 -24.69 4.55
C ASP A 5 35.59 -23.41 4.11
N SER A 6 35.29 -22.94 2.94
CA SER A 6 35.71 -21.64 2.41
C SER A 6 34.54 -20.65 2.46
N ASN A 7 34.52 -19.83 3.48
CA ASN A 7 33.64 -18.65 3.56
C ASN A 7 34.36 -17.47 2.88
N PRO A 8 33.81 -16.84 1.80
CA PRO A 8 34.52 -15.85 1.01
C PRO A 8 34.53 -14.41 1.57
N TYR A 9 34.08 -14.17 2.79
CA TYR A 9 34.00 -12.80 3.37
C TYR A 9 34.92 -12.55 4.56
N THR A 10 36.11 -13.20 4.61
CA THR A 10 37.10 -12.85 5.64
C THR A 10 37.99 -11.69 5.15
N ILE A 11 37.65 -10.47 5.58
CA ILE A 11 38.52 -9.29 5.36
C ILE A 11 39.73 -9.41 6.27
N LYS A 12 40.90 -9.66 5.68
CA LYS A 12 42.19 -9.59 6.37
C LYS A 12 42.58 -8.13 6.59
N THR A 13 42.47 -7.65 7.80
CA THR A 13 43.01 -6.35 8.22
C THR A 13 44.55 -6.39 8.30
N ARG A 14 45.20 -5.59 7.48
CA ARG A 14 46.64 -5.33 7.48
C ARG A 14 46.88 -4.11 8.37
N ARG A 15 47.54 -4.30 9.53
CA ARG A 15 47.95 -3.22 10.43
C ARG A 15 48.88 -2.25 9.71
N ILE A 16 48.46 -0.98 9.60
CA ILE A 16 49.26 0.17 9.19
C ILE A 16 49.59 0.98 10.46
N LYS A 17 50.87 1.25 10.69
CA LYS A 17 51.36 2.06 11.82
C LYS A 17 50.91 3.51 11.63
N GLY A 18 50.15 4.05 12.61
CA GLY A 18 49.69 5.46 12.62
C GLY A 18 48.19 5.59 12.85
N GLU A 19 47.51 4.65 13.52
CA GLU A 19 46.09 4.74 13.81
C GLU A 19 45.83 5.75 14.94
N PRO A 20 44.84 6.68 14.74
CA PRO A 20 44.25 7.43 15.83
C PRO A 20 43.48 6.46 16.76
N ASP A 21 43.36 6.84 18.03
CA ASP A 21 42.84 6.06 19.13
C ASP A 21 41.55 5.34 18.72
N MET A 22 41.46 4.02 18.95
CA MET A 22 40.37 3.16 18.46
C MET A 22 39.00 3.54 19.07
N GLN A 23 38.99 4.33 20.14
CA GLN A 23 37.79 4.88 20.76
C GLN A 23 37.18 6.00 19.93
N ASP A 24 37.96 6.98 19.46
CA ASP A 24 37.49 8.10 18.60
C ASP A 24 36.90 7.61 17.28
N THR A 25 37.40 6.51 16.76
CA THR A 25 36.90 5.94 15.48
C THR A 25 35.57 5.18 15.66
N LEU A 26 35.32 4.60 16.83
CA LEU A 26 34.09 3.89 17.13
C LEU A 26 32.94 4.90 17.41
N GLU A 27 33.20 5.92 18.19
CA GLU A 27 32.21 6.94 18.52
C GLU A 27 31.74 7.70 17.25
N SER A 28 32.66 8.09 16.37
CA SER A 28 32.27 8.75 15.10
C SER A 28 31.47 7.85 14.16
N LYS A 29 31.68 6.52 14.21
CA LYS A 29 30.88 5.54 13.45
C LYS A 29 29.52 5.28 14.10
N LEU A 30 29.41 5.36 15.42
CA LEU A 30 28.16 5.20 16.15
C LEU A 30 27.23 6.41 15.94
N GLU A 31 27.78 7.61 15.74
CA GLU A 31 26.99 8.81 15.41
C GLU A 31 26.19 8.65 14.11
N LEU A 32 26.66 7.84 13.16
CA LEU A 32 25.92 7.52 11.93
C LEU A 32 24.59 6.83 12.22
N PHE A 33 24.51 6.03 13.29
CA PHE A 33 23.26 5.35 13.67
C PHE A 33 22.21 6.30 14.26
N ASN A 34 22.59 7.54 14.66
CA ASN A 34 21.62 8.53 15.10
C ASN A 34 20.73 9.06 13.94
N SER A 35 21.16 8.88 12.69
CA SER A 35 20.34 9.18 11.51
C SER A 35 19.33 8.09 11.19
N PHE A 36 19.43 6.91 11.82
CA PHE A 36 18.50 5.81 11.61
C PHE A 36 17.23 6.00 12.42
N SER A 37 16.09 5.82 11.76
CA SER A 37 14.78 5.81 12.43
C SER A 37 14.54 4.53 13.23
N GLN A 38 15.34 3.50 13.00
CA GLN A 38 15.28 2.22 13.69
C GLN A 38 16.06 2.28 15.01
N PRO A 39 15.54 1.69 16.12
CA PRO A 39 16.32 1.53 17.34
C PRO A 39 17.55 0.67 17.12
N VAL A 40 18.69 1.23 17.46
CA VAL A 40 20.00 0.57 17.41
C VAL A 40 20.62 0.62 18.78
N ILE A 41 21.00 -0.53 19.33
CA ILE A 41 21.73 -0.65 20.59
C ILE A 41 23.01 -1.45 20.41
N LEU A 42 24.06 -1.02 21.07
CA LEU A 42 25.31 -1.75 21.18
C LEU A 42 25.46 -2.27 22.60
N VAL A 43 25.68 -3.56 22.73
CA VAL A 43 25.80 -4.26 24.01
C VAL A 43 27.22 -4.80 24.17
N ARG A 44 27.84 -4.53 25.32
CA ARG A 44 29.14 -5.09 25.73
C ARG A 44 29.01 -5.63 27.14
N GLU A 45 29.48 -6.84 27.38
CA GLU A 45 29.43 -7.52 28.68
C GLU A 45 28.03 -7.51 29.32
N GLY A 46 26.99 -7.69 28.50
CA GLY A 46 25.59 -7.69 28.95
C GLY A 46 24.97 -6.31 29.23
N LYS A 47 25.71 -5.20 29.05
CA LYS A 47 25.20 -3.85 29.25
C LYS A 47 25.10 -3.08 27.94
N VAL A 48 24.09 -2.21 27.85
CA VAL A 48 23.95 -1.27 26.75
C VAL A 48 25.05 -0.20 26.86
N VAL A 49 25.97 -0.14 25.90
CA VAL A 49 27.04 0.87 25.86
C VAL A 49 26.72 2.01 24.91
N TYR A 50 25.76 1.81 23.99
CA TYR A 50 25.26 2.84 23.08
C TYR A 50 23.80 2.54 22.72
N ALA A 51 23.01 3.59 22.66
CA ALA A 51 21.64 3.60 22.13
C ALA A 51 21.48 4.84 21.23
N ASN A 52 20.97 4.66 20.00
CA ASN A 52 20.70 5.79 19.12
C ASN A 52 19.45 6.56 19.56
N HIS A 53 19.16 7.71 18.95
CA HIS A 53 18.00 8.53 19.30
C HIS A 53 16.67 7.77 19.26
N ALA A 54 16.50 6.82 18.33
CA ALA A 54 15.30 6.01 18.21
C ALA A 54 15.17 5.01 19.38
N ALA A 55 16.26 4.40 19.85
CA ALA A 55 16.27 3.50 21.00
C ALA A 55 16.04 4.28 22.30
N ALA A 56 16.68 5.44 22.47
CA ALA A 56 16.49 6.32 23.61
C ALA A 56 15.04 6.83 23.72
N ALA A 57 14.41 7.17 22.60
CA ALA A 57 12.98 7.52 22.56
C ALA A 57 12.05 6.38 23.01
N CYS A 58 12.54 5.12 22.97
CA CYS A 58 11.83 3.94 23.47
C CYS A 58 12.18 3.59 24.92
N GLY A 59 12.97 4.42 25.59
CA GLY A 59 13.35 4.23 27.00
C GLY A 59 14.56 3.32 27.21
N ILE A 60 15.39 3.11 26.20
CA ILE A 60 16.66 2.37 26.33
C ILE A 60 17.81 3.35 26.41
N ASP A 61 18.48 3.37 27.54
CA ASP A 61 19.61 4.26 27.79
C ASP A 61 20.92 3.45 28.01
N ALA A 62 22.04 4.13 27.82
CA ALA A 62 23.34 3.55 28.13
C ALA A 62 23.45 3.14 29.58
N ALA A 63 24.22 2.10 29.88
CA ALA A 63 24.47 1.46 31.16
C ALA A 63 23.32 0.58 31.72
N GLN A 64 22.19 0.45 31.06
CA GLN A 64 21.13 -0.50 31.42
C GLN A 64 21.54 -1.95 31.08
N ASP A 65 20.91 -2.93 31.75
CA ASP A 65 21.12 -4.35 31.48
C ASP A 65 20.42 -4.75 30.15
N ALA A 66 21.16 -5.31 29.23
CA ALA A 66 20.61 -5.73 27.94
C ALA A 66 19.58 -6.86 28.06
N GLY A 67 19.64 -7.67 29.12
CA GLY A 67 18.66 -8.72 29.40
C GLY A 67 17.25 -8.20 29.69
N GLU A 68 17.10 -6.91 30.03
CA GLU A 68 15.78 -6.28 30.18
C GLU A 68 15.10 -6.00 28.84
N PHE A 69 15.89 -5.89 27.77
CA PHE A 69 15.41 -5.46 26.46
C PHE A 69 15.53 -6.55 25.38
N VAL A 70 16.45 -7.48 25.52
CA VAL A 70 16.73 -8.52 24.51
C VAL A 70 16.09 -9.83 24.94
N GLU A 71 15.16 -10.33 24.12
CA GLU A 71 14.47 -11.61 24.34
C GLU A 71 14.75 -12.55 23.14
N GLU A 72 15.14 -13.80 23.45
CA GLU A 72 15.18 -14.88 22.46
C GLU A 72 13.84 -15.61 22.49
N ALA A 73 13.12 -15.61 21.36
CA ALA A 73 11.86 -16.33 21.19
C ALA A 73 11.99 -17.37 20.07
N ASP A 74 11.09 -18.36 20.03
CA ASP A 74 11.07 -19.43 19.03
C ASP A 74 11.08 -18.93 17.57
N GLU A 75 10.57 -17.70 17.34
CA GLU A 75 10.50 -17.05 16.04
C GLU A 75 11.66 -16.08 15.75
N GLY A 76 12.69 -16.03 16.59
CA GLY A 76 13.86 -15.16 16.45
C GLY A 76 14.05 -14.17 17.59
N LEU A 77 15.06 -13.32 17.46
CA LEU A 77 15.45 -12.34 18.46
C LEU A 77 14.50 -11.15 18.47
N ARG A 78 14.12 -10.68 19.68
CA ARG A 78 13.24 -9.54 19.88
C ARG A 78 13.88 -8.52 20.81
N LEU A 79 13.63 -7.22 20.51
CA LEU A 79 13.94 -6.11 21.39
C LEU A 79 12.64 -5.60 22.03
N ARG A 80 12.61 -5.52 23.37
CA ARG A 80 11.55 -4.87 24.13
C ARG A 80 11.83 -3.38 24.21
N LEU A 81 10.93 -2.57 23.67
CA LEU A 81 11.02 -1.14 23.54
C LEU A 81 9.86 -0.50 24.32
N GLY A 82 9.97 -0.42 25.66
CA GLY A 82 8.86 -0.03 26.53
C GLY A 82 7.73 -1.05 26.50
N SER A 83 6.54 -0.64 26.06
CA SER A 83 5.38 -1.54 25.88
C SER A 83 5.38 -2.31 24.53
N ILE A 84 6.41 -2.16 23.73
CA ILE A 84 6.51 -2.64 22.36
C ILE A 84 7.58 -3.70 22.26
N CYS A 85 7.36 -4.75 21.48
CA CYS A 85 8.40 -5.71 21.09
C CYS A 85 8.69 -5.59 19.60
N ALA A 86 9.96 -5.38 19.23
CA ALA A 86 10.40 -5.33 17.85
C ALA A 86 11.24 -6.58 17.53
N ARG A 87 11.12 -7.11 16.30
CA ARG A 87 12.08 -8.10 15.81
C ARG A 87 13.44 -7.42 15.63
N ALA A 88 14.53 -8.10 15.99
CA ALA A 88 15.87 -7.52 15.90
C ALA A 88 16.83 -8.42 15.18
N GLN A 89 17.76 -7.82 14.46
CA GLN A 89 18.94 -8.49 13.92
C GLN A 89 20.11 -8.34 14.90
N ARG A 90 20.85 -9.42 15.07
CA ARG A 90 22.06 -9.49 15.91
C ARG A 90 23.28 -9.52 15.02
N HIS A 91 24.19 -8.58 15.23
CA HIS A 91 25.48 -8.53 14.56
C HIS A 91 26.61 -8.61 15.59
N GLU A 92 27.42 -9.68 15.51
CA GLU A 92 28.55 -9.86 16.41
C GLU A 92 29.74 -9.01 15.94
N LEU A 93 30.27 -8.20 16.84
CA LEU A 93 31.50 -7.45 16.70
C LEU A 93 32.57 -8.12 17.57
N SER A 94 33.81 -7.69 17.45
CA SER A 94 34.96 -8.34 18.13
C SER A 94 34.84 -8.41 19.67
N ASP A 95 34.16 -7.41 20.29
CA ASP A 95 34.02 -7.26 21.75
C ASP A 95 32.64 -6.74 22.18
N ALA A 96 31.70 -6.68 21.24
CA ALA A 96 30.35 -6.17 21.47
C ALA A 96 29.36 -6.83 20.51
N VAL A 97 28.07 -6.70 20.81
CA VAL A 97 26.97 -7.15 19.95
C VAL A 97 26.11 -5.97 19.60
N LEU A 98 25.91 -5.75 18.30
CA LEU A 98 25.01 -4.72 17.79
C LEU A 98 23.63 -5.34 17.53
N TYR A 99 22.61 -4.75 18.07
CA TYR A 99 21.21 -5.10 17.80
C TYR A 99 20.56 -3.97 17.05
N ILE A 100 19.92 -4.30 15.93
CA ILE A 100 19.17 -3.37 15.09
C ILE A 100 17.73 -3.87 15.08
N ALA A 101 16.78 -3.05 15.51
CA ALA A 101 15.38 -3.42 15.42
C ALA A 101 14.91 -3.32 13.98
N ASP A 102 14.47 -4.45 13.41
CA ASP A 102 14.00 -4.51 12.02
C ASP A 102 12.60 -3.89 11.87
N GLU A 103 11.77 -3.96 12.90
CA GLU A 103 10.40 -3.49 12.88
C GLU A 103 9.94 -2.98 14.24
N TYR A 104 9.31 -1.81 14.23
CA TYR A 104 8.52 -1.30 15.33
C TYR A 104 7.18 -2.05 15.42
N TRP A 105 6.91 -2.67 16.56
CA TRP A 105 5.59 -3.14 16.90
C TRP A 105 4.95 -2.19 17.93
N GLU A 106 4.21 -1.21 17.47
CA GLU A 106 3.27 -0.50 18.37
C GLU A 106 2.09 -1.43 18.65
N GLY A 107 1.85 -1.62 19.95
CA GLY A 107 0.80 -2.36 20.62
C GLY A 107 -0.23 -3.13 19.79
N ALA A 108 -0.66 -4.27 20.32
CA ALA A 108 -1.73 -5.16 19.82
C ALA A 108 -1.89 -5.16 18.29
N ARG A 109 -0.97 -5.80 17.57
CA ARG A 109 -1.25 -6.16 16.18
C ARG A 109 -2.38 -7.17 16.20
N PHE A 110 -3.50 -6.79 15.63
CA PHE A 110 -4.38 -7.82 15.09
C PHE A 110 -3.57 -8.64 14.09
N SER A 111 -3.51 -9.95 14.27
CA SER A 111 -2.88 -10.80 13.24
C SER A 111 -3.57 -10.52 11.91
N PRO A 112 -2.89 -10.67 10.76
CA PRO A 112 -3.52 -10.56 9.45
C PRO A 112 -4.84 -11.35 9.37
N ASP A 113 -4.87 -12.53 9.97
CA ASP A 113 -6.07 -13.38 10.08
C ASP A 113 -7.17 -12.73 10.91
N THR A 114 -6.82 -12.02 11.99
CA THR A 114 -7.82 -11.32 12.82
C THR A 114 -8.47 -10.18 12.04
N LEU A 115 -7.68 -9.38 11.30
CA LEU A 115 -8.23 -8.31 10.45
C LEU A 115 -9.13 -8.88 9.35
N LEU A 116 -8.71 -9.97 8.72
CA LEU A 116 -9.51 -10.67 7.72
C LEU A 116 -10.82 -11.17 8.31
N ASN A 117 -10.77 -11.82 9.48
CA ASN A 117 -11.95 -12.34 10.16
C ASN A 117 -12.92 -11.21 10.56
N VAL A 118 -12.41 -10.08 11.06
CA VAL A 118 -13.23 -8.91 11.41
C VAL A 118 -13.87 -8.32 10.14
N ALA A 119 -13.11 -8.12 9.07
CA ALA A 119 -13.64 -7.61 7.81
C ALA A 119 -14.74 -8.55 7.23
N GLN A 120 -14.51 -9.86 7.27
CA GLN A 120 -15.50 -10.84 6.84
C GLN A 120 -16.74 -10.85 7.73
N ALA A 121 -16.58 -10.75 9.05
CA ALA A 121 -17.71 -10.67 9.98
C ALA A 121 -18.54 -9.38 9.80
N MET A 122 -17.93 -8.28 9.38
CA MET A 122 -18.63 -7.03 9.10
C MET A 122 -19.41 -7.07 7.76
N ARG A 123 -19.03 -7.94 6.84
CA ARG A 123 -19.66 -8.02 5.52
C ARG A 123 -21.12 -8.38 5.61
N THR A 124 -21.48 -9.40 6.38
CA THR A 124 -22.87 -9.86 6.54
C THR A 124 -23.77 -8.75 7.08
N PRO A 125 -23.50 -8.14 8.24
CA PRO A 125 -24.38 -7.09 8.76
C PRO A 125 -24.46 -5.85 7.84
N LEU A 126 -23.39 -5.51 7.12
CA LEU A 126 -23.44 -4.42 6.14
C LEU A 126 -24.36 -4.76 4.96
N THR A 127 -24.25 -5.98 4.42
CA THR A 127 -25.13 -6.44 3.34
C THR A 127 -26.59 -6.51 3.81
N ASP A 128 -26.84 -6.97 5.02
CA ASP A 128 -28.17 -7.02 5.62
C ASP A 128 -28.75 -5.60 5.78
N MET A 129 -27.96 -4.66 6.30
CA MET A 129 -28.38 -3.25 6.42
C MET A 129 -28.78 -2.68 5.07
N PHE A 130 -27.98 -2.91 4.02
CA PHE A 130 -28.30 -2.44 2.67
C PHE A 130 -29.59 -3.08 2.15
N THR A 131 -29.72 -4.40 2.27
CA THR A 131 -30.89 -5.14 1.80
C THR A 131 -32.17 -4.70 2.51
N VAL A 132 -32.12 -4.46 3.82
CA VAL A 132 -33.27 -3.99 4.60
C VAL A 132 -33.60 -2.52 4.31
N SER A 133 -32.58 -1.69 4.00
CA SER A 133 -32.81 -0.28 3.69
C SER A 133 -33.35 -0.03 2.27
N ALA A 134 -33.10 -0.93 1.31
CA ALA A 134 -33.53 -0.76 -0.07
C ALA A 134 -35.06 -0.47 -0.22
N PRO A 135 -35.99 -1.25 0.37
CA PRO A 135 -37.41 -0.95 0.28
C PRO A 135 -37.79 0.35 1.02
N LEU A 136 -37.06 0.75 2.05
CA LEU A 136 -37.27 2.03 2.72
C LEU A 136 -36.94 3.21 1.81
N PHE A 137 -35.89 3.10 1.02
CA PHE A 137 -35.50 4.13 0.06
C PHE A 137 -36.56 4.33 -1.02
N VAL A 138 -37.13 3.24 -1.56
CA VAL A 138 -38.24 3.34 -2.52
C VAL A 138 -39.43 4.10 -1.92
N THR A 139 -39.80 3.78 -0.66
CA THR A 139 -40.89 4.49 0.02
C THR A 139 -40.58 5.97 0.25
N LEU A 140 -39.30 6.30 0.58
CA LEU A 140 -38.85 7.68 0.78
C LEU A 140 -38.90 8.50 -0.53
N GLU A 141 -38.63 7.88 -1.67
CA GLU A 141 -38.72 8.49 -2.98
C GLU A 141 -40.19 8.83 -3.34
N GLU A 142 -41.10 7.91 -3.05
CA GLU A 142 -42.53 8.15 -3.27
C GLU A 142 -43.09 9.36 -2.48
N MET A 143 -42.41 9.75 -1.39
CA MET A 143 -42.80 10.92 -0.59
C MET A 143 -42.40 12.25 -1.21
N GLU A 144 -41.60 12.27 -2.30
CA GLU A 144 -41.15 13.46 -3.03
C GLU A 144 -40.53 14.57 -2.16
N ASP A 145 -39.98 14.22 -0.97
CA ASP A 145 -39.34 15.18 -0.07
C ASP A 145 -37.84 15.29 -0.37
N PRO A 146 -37.35 16.44 -0.85
CA PRO A 146 -35.94 16.61 -1.17
C PRO A 146 -34.99 16.47 0.04
N ALA A 147 -35.48 16.62 1.28
CA ALA A 147 -34.67 16.43 2.47
C ALA A 147 -34.48 14.93 2.75
N LEU A 148 -35.51 14.13 2.55
CA LEU A 148 -35.47 12.68 2.69
C LEU A 148 -34.60 12.04 1.60
N SER A 149 -34.74 12.46 0.34
CA SER A 149 -33.90 11.97 -0.77
C SER A 149 -32.40 12.26 -0.50
N ARG A 150 -32.05 13.46 -0.04
CA ARG A 150 -30.67 13.80 0.33
C ARG A 150 -30.14 12.97 1.50
N ALA A 151 -30.99 12.69 2.49
CA ALA A 151 -30.61 11.84 3.62
C ALA A 151 -30.37 10.40 3.18
N ALA A 152 -31.22 9.85 2.31
CA ALA A 152 -31.08 8.52 1.71
C ALA A 152 -29.78 8.42 0.89
N ALA A 153 -29.52 9.38 0.01
CA ALA A 153 -28.28 9.43 -0.79
C ALA A 153 -27.03 9.51 0.11
N SER A 154 -27.07 10.27 1.20
CA SER A 154 -25.97 10.36 2.16
C SER A 154 -25.74 9.03 2.91
N LEU A 155 -26.81 8.34 3.27
CA LEU A 155 -26.74 7.03 3.91
C LEU A 155 -26.15 5.98 2.95
N ASN A 156 -26.61 5.96 1.70
CA ASN A 156 -26.06 5.08 0.67
C ASN A 156 -24.58 5.36 0.42
N LYS A 157 -24.19 6.62 0.31
CA LYS A 157 -22.76 6.99 0.20
C LYS A 157 -21.95 6.40 1.36
N SER A 158 -22.41 6.58 2.61
CA SER A 158 -21.73 6.05 3.79
C SER A 158 -21.63 4.53 3.77
N PHE A 159 -22.64 3.84 3.24
CA PHE A 159 -22.61 2.41 3.04
C PHE A 159 -21.51 2.00 2.05
N TYR A 160 -21.42 2.64 0.89
CA TYR A 160 -20.37 2.38 -0.09
C TYR A 160 -18.96 2.66 0.46
N GLN A 161 -18.79 3.71 1.28
CA GLN A 161 -17.54 4.00 1.97
C GLN A 161 -17.16 2.91 2.97
N LEU A 162 -18.12 2.41 3.76
CA LEU A 162 -17.89 1.29 4.68
C LEU A 162 -17.54 0.00 3.92
N LEU A 163 -18.21 -0.28 2.81
CA LEU A 163 -17.92 -1.42 1.95
C LEU A 163 -16.50 -1.33 1.37
N ARG A 164 -16.07 -0.15 0.92
CA ARG A 164 -14.70 0.10 0.47
C ARG A 164 -13.68 -0.19 1.56
N LEU A 165 -13.86 0.40 2.76
CA LEU A 165 -12.96 0.17 3.89
C LEU A 165 -12.85 -1.33 4.25
N MET A 166 -13.97 -2.04 4.22
CA MET A 166 -14.00 -3.49 4.47
C MET A 166 -13.22 -4.25 3.38
N CYS A 167 -13.39 -3.89 2.10
CA CYS A 167 -12.63 -4.48 1.00
C CYS A 167 -11.13 -4.21 1.13
N ASP A 168 -10.75 -2.99 1.54
CA ASP A 168 -9.37 -2.61 1.77
C ASP A 168 -8.76 -3.42 2.92
N LEU A 169 -9.45 -3.51 4.06
CA LEU A 169 -9.01 -4.31 5.22
C LEU A 169 -8.86 -5.80 4.88
N THR A 170 -9.73 -6.35 4.03
CA THR A 170 -9.65 -7.74 3.59
C THR A 170 -8.39 -8.02 2.75
N GLU A 171 -7.92 -7.04 1.98
CA GLU A 171 -6.74 -7.19 1.12
C GLU A 171 -5.41 -6.85 1.81
N MET A 172 -5.43 -6.03 2.85
CA MET A 172 -4.21 -5.56 3.52
C MET A 172 -3.25 -6.68 3.95
N PRO A 173 -3.70 -7.83 4.47
CA PRO A 173 -2.78 -8.93 4.79
C PRO A 173 -1.98 -9.41 3.56
N ALA A 174 -2.65 -9.64 2.43
CA ALA A 174 -2.00 -10.08 1.20
C ALA A 174 -1.07 -9.00 0.60
N VAL A 175 -1.44 -7.73 0.74
CA VAL A 175 -0.61 -6.57 0.35
C VAL A 175 0.64 -6.52 1.22
N ALA A 176 0.52 -6.67 2.54
CA ALA A 176 1.63 -6.64 3.48
C ALA A 176 2.62 -7.81 3.28
N GLU A 177 2.11 -8.98 2.89
CA GLU A 177 2.92 -10.16 2.57
C GLU A 177 3.51 -10.12 1.16
N GLY A 178 3.10 -9.17 0.32
CA GLY A 178 3.47 -9.12 -1.10
C GLY A 178 2.92 -10.28 -1.91
N ASN A 179 1.87 -10.93 -1.45
CA ASN A 179 1.28 -12.15 -2.01
C ASN A 179 -0.17 -11.94 -2.47
N VAL A 180 -0.40 -10.88 -3.22
CA VAL A 180 -1.73 -10.63 -3.82
C VAL A 180 -1.95 -11.64 -4.94
N LYS A 181 -2.88 -12.57 -4.74
CA LYS A 181 -3.24 -13.58 -5.74
C LYS A 181 -4.01 -12.92 -6.89
N VAL A 182 -3.58 -13.17 -8.13
CA VAL A 182 -4.20 -12.64 -9.34
C VAL A 182 -4.66 -13.79 -10.23
N ARG A 183 -5.78 -13.62 -10.92
CA ARG A 183 -6.27 -14.53 -11.94
C ARG A 183 -5.97 -13.93 -13.31
N LEU A 184 -4.87 -14.34 -13.92
CA LEU A 184 -4.44 -13.80 -15.20
C LEU A 184 -5.30 -14.36 -16.35
N GLU A 185 -5.92 -13.48 -17.10
CA GLU A 185 -6.62 -13.76 -18.34
C GLU A 185 -6.10 -12.86 -19.47
N LYS A 186 -6.29 -13.28 -20.71
CA LYS A 186 -5.89 -12.46 -21.85
C LYS A 186 -6.84 -11.28 -21.96
N LEU A 187 -6.32 -10.08 -21.81
CA LEU A 187 -7.07 -8.83 -21.81
C LEU A 187 -6.61 -7.92 -22.95
N GLU A 188 -7.55 -7.36 -23.71
CA GLU A 188 -7.28 -6.27 -24.64
C GLU A 188 -7.33 -4.96 -23.84
N LEU A 189 -6.16 -4.33 -23.65
CA LEU A 189 -5.97 -3.24 -22.69
C LEU A 189 -6.62 -1.93 -23.14
N CYS A 190 -6.66 -1.65 -24.46
CA CYS A 190 -7.29 -0.41 -24.97
C CYS A 190 -8.80 -0.45 -24.76
N ALA A 191 -9.48 -1.54 -25.12
CA ALA A 191 -10.92 -1.68 -24.89
C ALA A 191 -11.27 -1.70 -23.40
N PHE A 192 -10.41 -2.31 -22.58
CA PHE A 192 -10.56 -2.30 -21.13
C PHE A 192 -10.48 -0.89 -20.56
N LEU A 193 -9.44 -0.12 -20.92
CA LEU A 193 -9.29 1.28 -20.48
C LEU A 193 -10.41 2.17 -20.99
N GLN A 194 -10.91 1.93 -22.19
CA GLN A 194 -12.08 2.63 -22.73
C GLN A 194 -13.33 2.37 -21.87
N SER A 195 -13.52 1.16 -21.37
CA SER A 195 -14.65 0.83 -20.47
C SER A 195 -14.53 1.54 -19.12
N ILE A 196 -13.33 1.52 -18.53
CA ILE A 196 -13.02 2.24 -17.28
C ILE A 196 -13.26 3.75 -17.45
N PHE A 197 -12.72 4.31 -18.55
CA PHE A 197 -12.88 5.73 -18.87
C PHE A 197 -14.35 6.12 -18.96
N THR A 198 -15.18 5.37 -19.68
CA THR A 198 -16.60 5.69 -19.87
C THR A 198 -17.34 5.75 -18.53
N GLN A 199 -17.03 4.83 -17.61
CA GLN A 199 -17.62 4.82 -16.28
C GLN A 199 -17.08 5.97 -15.41
N ALA A 200 -15.76 6.18 -15.41
CA ALA A 200 -15.11 7.22 -14.62
C ALA A 200 -15.47 8.64 -15.10
N GLU A 201 -15.61 8.86 -16.42
CA GLU A 201 -15.94 10.17 -17.00
C GLU A 201 -17.27 10.71 -16.47
N SER A 202 -18.33 9.88 -16.50
CA SER A 202 -19.64 10.27 -16.01
C SER A 202 -19.60 10.65 -14.52
N LEU A 203 -18.84 9.90 -13.71
CA LEU A 203 -18.69 10.13 -12.27
C LEU A 203 -17.81 11.36 -11.97
N CYS A 204 -16.70 11.55 -12.69
CA CYS A 204 -15.82 12.72 -12.52
C CYS A 204 -16.54 14.03 -12.85
N ARG A 205 -17.43 14.02 -13.83
CA ARG A 205 -18.27 15.19 -14.15
C ARG A 205 -19.15 15.64 -12.98
N THR A 206 -19.66 14.71 -12.18
CA THR A 206 -20.42 15.03 -10.96
C THR A 206 -19.58 15.75 -9.91
N CYS A 207 -18.27 15.52 -9.94
CA CYS A 207 -17.26 16.20 -9.11
C CYS A 207 -16.74 17.49 -9.76
N ARG A 208 -17.31 17.94 -10.88
CA ARG A 208 -16.82 19.08 -11.68
C ARG A 208 -15.38 18.93 -12.14
N ARG A 209 -14.98 17.73 -12.50
CA ARG A 209 -13.67 17.43 -13.08
C ARG A 209 -13.86 16.74 -14.41
N THR A 210 -12.93 16.99 -15.32
CA THR A 210 -12.91 16.34 -16.65
C THR A 210 -11.84 15.26 -16.64
N ILE A 211 -12.15 14.14 -17.26
CA ILE A 211 -11.15 13.11 -17.53
C ILE A 211 -11.03 12.94 -19.04
N THR A 212 -9.80 12.80 -19.54
CA THR A 212 -9.51 12.54 -20.95
C THR A 212 -8.74 11.24 -21.11
N LEU A 213 -8.91 10.55 -22.24
CA LEU A 213 -8.29 9.26 -22.52
C LEU A 213 -7.43 9.34 -23.77
N HIS A 214 -6.16 8.96 -23.64
CA HIS A 214 -5.22 8.83 -24.74
C HIS A 214 -4.78 7.36 -24.91
N LEU A 215 -5.13 6.76 -26.02
CA LEU A 215 -4.78 5.38 -26.36
C LEU A 215 -3.90 5.35 -27.62
N PRO A 216 -2.98 4.38 -27.72
CA PRO A 216 -2.23 4.16 -28.96
C PRO A 216 -3.14 3.59 -30.06
N ASP A 217 -2.80 3.83 -31.32
CA ASP A 217 -3.54 3.27 -32.49
C ASP A 217 -3.46 1.74 -32.58
N LYS A 218 -2.53 1.13 -31.86
CA LYS A 218 -2.31 -0.33 -31.87
C LYS A 218 -3.05 -1.00 -30.73
N THR A 219 -3.67 -2.13 -31.02
CA THR A 219 -4.23 -3.01 -29.98
C THR A 219 -3.12 -3.56 -29.07
N VAL A 220 -3.34 -3.48 -27.78
CA VAL A 220 -2.39 -3.93 -26.75
C VAL A 220 -3.02 -5.07 -25.96
N HIS A 221 -2.40 -6.24 -26.00
CA HIS A 221 -2.84 -7.40 -25.24
C HIS A 221 -1.89 -7.67 -24.08
N ILE A 222 -2.44 -7.93 -22.91
CA ILE A 222 -1.71 -8.34 -21.71
C ILE A 222 -2.36 -9.56 -21.07
N TRP A 223 -1.65 -10.18 -20.15
CA TRP A 223 -2.22 -11.14 -19.21
C TRP A 223 -2.44 -10.42 -17.88
N ALA A 224 -3.71 -10.23 -17.51
CA ALA A 224 -4.05 -9.46 -16.32
C ALA A 224 -5.30 -10.02 -15.64
N ASP A 225 -5.43 -9.75 -14.36
CA ASP A 225 -6.65 -9.88 -13.59
C ASP A 225 -7.48 -8.60 -13.79
N ARG A 226 -8.57 -8.73 -14.54
CA ARG A 226 -9.42 -7.62 -14.96
C ARG A 226 -9.96 -6.83 -13.77
N ASP A 227 -10.51 -7.52 -12.77
CA ASP A 227 -11.20 -6.89 -11.64
C ASP A 227 -10.19 -6.18 -10.73
N ARG A 228 -9.03 -6.78 -10.50
CA ARG A 228 -7.95 -6.16 -9.72
C ARG A 228 -7.30 -4.98 -10.44
N LEU A 229 -7.09 -5.11 -11.74
CA LEU A 229 -6.53 -4.00 -12.53
C LEU A 229 -7.50 -2.80 -12.55
N ALA A 230 -8.81 -3.04 -12.70
CA ALA A 230 -9.83 -2.00 -12.59
C ALA A 230 -9.75 -1.31 -11.23
N ARG A 231 -9.66 -2.07 -10.13
CA ARG A 231 -9.51 -1.55 -8.79
C ARG A 231 -8.30 -0.63 -8.65
N ALA A 232 -7.13 -1.06 -9.15
CA ALA A 232 -5.92 -0.24 -9.12
C ALA A 232 -6.12 1.10 -9.84
N ILE A 233 -6.71 1.06 -11.05
CA ILE A 233 -6.94 2.28 -11.86
C ILE A 233 -7.95 3.21 -11.18
N TYR A 234 -9.08 2.70 -10.66
CA TYR A 234 -10.05 3.53 -9.93
C TYR A 234 -9.45 4.17 -8.68
N ASN A 235 -8.58 3.46 -7.95
CA ASN A 235 -7.87 4.04 -6.81
C ASN A 235 -6.95 5.20 -7.22
N LEU A 236 -6.28 5.08 -8.36
CA LEU A 236 -5.45 6.16 -8.91
C LEU A 236 -6.30 7.35 -9.38
N ILE A 237 -7.44 7.09 -10.04
CA ILE A 237 -8.41 8.13 -10.42
C ILE A 237 -8.99 8.82 -9.18
N ALA A 238 -9.40 8.05 -8.15
CA ALA A 238 -9.90 8.63 -6.90
C ALA A 238 -8.87 9.55 -6.24
N SER A 239 -7.60 9.14 -6.26
CA SER A 239 -6.52 9.98 -5.77
C SER A 239 -6.36 11.26 -6.60
N ALA A 240 -6.41 11.18 -7.93
CA ALA A 240 -6.35 12.34 -8.80
C ALA A 240 -7.51 13.31 -8.52
N VAL A 241 -8.74 12.81 -8.45
CA VAL A 241 -9.95 13.61 -8.15
C VAL A 241 -9.86 14.28 -6.78
N ARG A 242 -9.33 13.60 -5.75
CA ARG A 242 -9.21 14.14 -4.39
C ARG A 242 -8.29 15.34 -4.31
N HIS A 243 -7.18 15.31 -5.04
CA HIS A 243 -6.12 16.32 -4.92
C HIS A 243 -6.23 17.45 -5.94
N THR A 244 -7.06 17.31 -6.98
CA THR A 244 -7.27 18.35 -7.98
C THR A 244 -8.40 19.31 -7.60
N GLN A 245 -8.27 20.55 -8.05
CA GLN A 245 -9.32 21.56 -7.89
C GLN A 245 -10.50 21.31 -8.85
N GLU A 246 -11.67 21.89 -8.55
CA GLU A 246 -12.80 21.89 -9.48
C GLU A 246 -12.43 22.56 -10.81
N GLY A 247 -12.90 22.00 -11.92
CA GLY A 247 -12.58 22.45 -13.26
C GLY A 247 -11.29 21.87 -13.84
N ALA A 248 -10.53 21.10 -13.04
CA ALA A 248 -9.29 20.48 -13.52
C ALA A 248 -9.57 19.34 -14.49
N GLU A 249 -8.61 19.14 -15.39
CA GLU A 249 -8.57 18.03 -16.34
C GLU A 249 -7.58 16.97 -15.84
N ILE A 250 -8.04 15.72 -15.76
CA ILE A 250 -7.26 14.54 -15.42
C ILE A 250 -7.05 13.76 -16.71
N THR A 251 -5.83 13.36 -17.00
CA THR A 251 -5.50 12.61 -18.22
C THR A 251 -5.19 11.15 -17.87
N LEU A 252 -5.89 10.23 -18.51
CA LEU A 252 -5.59 8.79 -18.50
C LEU A 252 -4.93 8.43 -19.83
N SER A 253 -3.72 7.92 -19.82
CA SER A 253 -3.00 7.55 -21.04
C SER A 253 -2.43 6.13 -20.97
N LEU A 254 -2.30 5.50 -22.14
CA LEU A 254 -1.63 4.22 -22.32
C LEU A 254 -0.42 4.40 -23.21
N LEU A 255 0.74 4.16 -22.68
CA LEU A 255 2.01 4.14 -23.41
C LEU A 255 2.50 2.70 -23.54
N THR A 256 3.20 2.39 -24.62
CA THR A 256 3.80 1.06 -24.83
C THR A 256 5.25 1.18 -25.23
N ALA A 257 6.10 0.40 -24.57
CA ALA A 257 7.51 0.26 -24.91
C ALA A 257 7.85 -1.23 -24.94
N ALA A 258 8.68 -1.65 -25.87
CA ALA A 258 9.16 -3.02 -26.16
C ALA A 258 8.44 -4.19 -25.44
N CYS A 259 8.57 -4.28 -24.11
CA CYS A 259 8.03 -5.38 -23.28
C CYS A 259 7.08 -4.93 -22.18
N VAL A 260 6.72 -3.65 -22.14
CA VAL A 260 5.98 -3.03 -21.03
C VAL A 260 4.86 -2.14 -21.58
N ALA A 261 3.68 -2.24 -20.99
CA ALA A 261 2.61 -1.26 -21.12
C ALA A 261 2.63 -0.37 -19.86
N VAL A 262 2.47 0.93 -20.02
CA VAL A 262 2.42 1.90 -18.92
C VAL A 262 1.10 2.64 -18.98
N ILE A 263 0.31 2.49 -17.91
CA ILE A 263 -0.91 3.27 -17.69
C ILE A 263 -0.52 4.47 -16.86
N GLU A 264 -0.76 5.67 -17.37
CA GLU A 264 -0.45 6.91 -16.68
C GLU A 264 -1.73 7.67 -16.35
N ILE A 265 -1.80 8.18 -15.14
CA ILE A 265 -2.84 9.10 -14.71
C ILE A 265 -2.12 10.38 -14.29
N HIS A 266 -2.33 11.42 -15.08
CA HIS A 266 -1.77 12.75 -14.84
C HIS A 266 -2.87 13.70 -14.36
N ASP A 267 -2.54 14.52 -13.38
CA ASP A 267 -3.38 15.60 -12.87
C ASP A 267 -2.57 16.86 -12.56
N PRO A 268 -3.18 18.06 -12.68
CA PRO A 268 -2.46 19.33 -12.53
C PRO A 268 -2.14 19.71 -11.07
N ALA A 269 -2.51 18.88 -10.08
CA ALA A 269 -2.23 19.18 -8.69
C ALA A 269 -0.74 19.14 -8.39
N ALA A 270 -0.25 20.14 -7.66
CA ALA A 270 1.16 20.20 -7.29
C ALA A 270 1.59 18.95 -6.50
N PRO A 271 2.79 18.40 -6.77
CA PRO A 271 3.25 17.15 -6.14
C PRO A 271 3.40 17.24 -4.61
N GLY A 272 3.50 18.46 -4.05
CA GLY A 272 3.96 18.73 -2.70
C GLY A 272 3.24 17.98 -1.58
N ASP A 273 1.92 17.83 -1.66
CA ASP A 273 1.13 17.18 -0.60
C ASP A 273 0.96 15.67 -0.84
N ARG A 274 0.94 15.23 -2.09
CA ARG A 274 0.84 13.81 -2.46
C ARG A 274 2.13 13.04 -2.27
N LEU A 275 3.26 13.69 -2.57
CA LEU A 275 4.57 13.04 -2.54
C LEU A 275 5.08 12.84 -1.11
N ARG A 276 4.65 13.66 -0.15
CA ARG A 276 5.01 13.45 1.26
C ARG A 276 4.53 12.11 1.80
N GLY A 277 3.39 11.62 1.33
CA GLY A 277 2.86 10.30 1.72
C GLY A 277 3.31 9.13 0.84
N THR A 278 3.82 9.38 -0.39
CA THR A 278 4.11 8.31 -1.37
C THR A 278 5.58 8.13 -1.70
N LEU A 279 6.41 9.19 -1.61
CA LEU A 279 7.86 9.10 -1.83
C LEU A 279 8.62 8.57 -0.61
N ASP A 280 8.05 8.79 0.58
CA ASP A 280 8.59 8.24 1.83
C ASP A 280 8.16 6.79 2.08
N LEU A 281 7.58 6.09 1.09
CA LEU A 281 7.34 4.65 1.20
C LEU A 281 8.64 3.91 0.83
N PRO A 282 9.51 3.64 1.78
CA PRO A 282 10.66 2.81 1.63
C PRO A 282 10.19 1.39 1.31
N GLU A 283 11.07 0.59 0.75
CA GLU A 283 10.77 -0.77 0.29
C GLU A 283 10.56 -1.79 1.43
N THR A 284 10.48 -1.35 2.68
CA THR A 284 10.39 -2.21 3.85
C THR A 284 9.08 -1.99 4.64
N ARG A 285 8.63 -3.03 5.31
CA ARG A 285 7.42 -3.10 6.16
C ARG A 285 7.27 -1.98 7.22
N SER A 286 8.36 -1.27 7.54
CA SER A 286 8.39 -0.16 8.50
C SER A 286 7.57 1.07 8.07
N GLU A 287 7.20 1.16 6.82
CA GLU A 287 6.73 2.32 6.11
C GLU A 287 5.22 2.45 5.97
N MET A 288 4.49 1.41 6.35
CA MET A 288 3.03 1.51 6.49
C MET A 288 2.57 2.52 7.57
N LYS A 289 3.53 3.11 8.32
CA LYS A 289 3.24 4.12 9.36
C LYS A 289 2.90 5.51 8.84
N THR A 290 3.26 5.82 7.61
CA THR A 290 2.98 7.12 6.97
C THR A 290 2.01 7.00 5.79
N ILE A 291 1.08 6.06 5.85
CA ILE A 291 -0.13 6.20 5.03
C ILE A 291 -0.86 7.37 5.66
N ASP A 292 -0.76 8.56 5.03
CA ASP A 292 -1.62 9.67 5.36
C ASP A 292 -3.03 9.12 5.47
N ALA A 293 -3.70 9.39 6.57
CA ALA A 293 -5.08 8.98 6.78
C ALA A 293 -5.98 9.46 5.60
N ASP A 294 -5.55 10.52 4.91
CA ASP A 294 -6.21 11.09 3.74
C ASP A 294 -5.92 10.34 2.43
N ALA A 295 -4.77 9.65 2.28
CA ALA A 295 -4.46 8.89 1.08
C ALA A 295 -5.12 7.51 1.05
N GLY A 296 -5.50 6.98 2.21
CA GLY A 296 -6.11 5.65 2.35
C GLY A 296 -5.17 4.51 1.89
N PHE A 297 -5.69 3.28 1.86
CA PHE A 297 -4.95 2.09 1.43
C PHE A 297 -4.80 1.99 -0.10
N GLY A 298 -5.44 2.87 -0.86
CA GLY A 298 -5.58 2.76 -2.32
C GLY A 298 -4.26 2.67 -3.08
N PHE A 299 -3.23 3.47 -2.71
CA PHE A 299 -1.91 3.40 -3.35
C PHE A 299 -1.16 2.11 -3.02
N ALA A 300 -1.23 1.64 -1.77
CA ALA A 300 -0.59 0.39 -1.37
C ALA A 300 -1.20 -0.79 -2.14
N ILE A 301 -2.52 -0.82 -2.26
CA ILE A 301 -3.27 -1.83 -3.02
C ILE A 301 -2.91 -1.74 -4.52
N ALA A 302 -2.94 -0.55 -5.13
CA ALA A 302 -2.60 -0.37 -6.53
C ALA A 302 -1.15 -0.80 -6.85
N ARG A 303 -0.20 -0.48 -5.96
CA ARG A 303 1.20 -0.92 -6.07
C ARG A 303 1.34 -2.44 -5.96
N ALA A 304 0.65 -3.07 -5.01
CA ALA A 304 0.66 -4.51 -4.85
C ALA A 304 0.06 -5.23 -6.07
N ILE A 305 -1.03 -4.69 -6.63
CA ILE A 305 -1.64 -5.19 -7.86
C ILE A 305 -0.67 -5.04 -9.03
N ALA A 306 -0.01 -3.89 -9.21
CA ALA A 306 1.00 -3.70 -10.27
C ALA A 306 2.13 -4.73 -10.16
N ARG A 307 2.67 -4.96 -8.97
CA ARG A 307 3.71 -5.98 -8.71
C ARG A 307 3.24 -7.40 -9.06
N SER A 308 2.01 -7.76 -8.71
CA SER A 308 1.43 -9.07 -9.03
C SER A 308 1.22 -9.29 -10.53
N HIS A 309 1.22 -8.20 -11.32
CA HIS A 309 1.18 -8.23 -12.79
C HIS A 309 2.57 -8.07 -13.43
N GLY A 310 3.65 -8.26 -12.66
CA GLY A 310 5.02 -8.17 -13.14
C GLY A 310 5.49 -6.75 -13.45
N GLY A 311 4.83 -5.74 -12.87
CA GLY A 311 5.14 -4.33 -13.05
C GLY A 311 5.42 -3.58 -11.75
N THR A 312 5.29 -2.26 -11.81
CA THR A 312 5.47 -1.38 -10.65
C THR A 312 4.57 -0.15 -10.77
N LEU A 313 4.36 0.55 -9.65
CA LEU A 313 3.67 1.84 -9.60
C LEU A 313 4.64 2.91 -9.08
N ILE A 314 4.81 3.97 -9.85
CA ILE A 314 5.63 5.14 -9.51
C ILE A 314 4.71 6.36 -9.52
N VAL A 315 4.90 7.26 -8.55
CA VAL A 315 4.21 8.55 -8.50
C VAL A 315 5.27 9.64 -8.40
N GLY A 316 5.16 10.64 -9.23
CA GLY A 316 6.14 11.73 -9.31
C GLY A 316 5.57 13.00 -9.89
N ALA A 317 6.42 14.03 -10.00
CA ALA A 317 6.08 15.24 -10.74
C ALA A 317 5.93 14.92 -12.23
N GLY A 318 4.89 15.45 -12.86
CA GLY A 318 4.72 15.39 -14.30
C GLY A 318 5.68 16.32 -15.04
N ASP A 319 6.05 15.98 -16.27
CA ASP A 319 6.99 16.75 -17.10
C ASP A 319 6.50 18.18 -17.39
N GLU A 320 5.20 18.38 -17.52
CA GLU A 320 4.54 19.66 -17.74
C GLU A 320 4.03 20.32 -16.44
N GLY A 321 4.48 19.83 -15.29
CA GLY A 321 3.95 20.15 -13.96
C GLY A 321 2.85 19.19 -13.52
N GLY A 322 2.30 19.41 -12.32
CA GLY A 322 1.30 18.51 -11.76
C GLY A 322 1.90 17.20 -11.22
N THR A 323 1.07 16.18 -11.07
CA THR A 323 1.45 14.85 -10.56
C THR A 323 1.11 13.77 -11.59
N THR A 324 2.02 12.83 -11.80
CA THR A 324 1.80 11.65 -12.65
C THR A 324 1.95 10.38 -11.83
N ALA A 325 0.94 9.53 -11.87
CA ALA A 325 0.99 8.16 -11.38
C ALA A 325 1.15 7.22 -12.59
N ALA A 326 2.30 6.53 -12.69
CA ALA A 326 2.63 5.64 -13.78
C ALA A 326 2.67 4.19 -13.30
N MET A 327 1.77 3.36 -13.79
CA MET A 327 1.69 1.93 -13.50
C MET A 327 2.17 1.12 -14.70
N SER A 328 3.31 0.45 -14.55
CA SER A 328 3.84 -0.44 -15.57
C SER A 328 3.25 -1.85 -15.43
N LEU A 329 3.04 -2.53 -16.55
CA LEU A 329 2.54 -3.89 -16.66
C LEU A 329 3.38 -4.66 -17.68
N SER A 330 3.64 -5.94 -17.42
CA SER A 330 4.39 -6.78 -18.36
C SER A 330 3.55 -7.16 -19.57
N LEU A 331 4.12 -6.98 -20.78
CA LEU A 331 3.56 -7.50 -22.04
C LEU A 331 3.96 -8.96 -22.30
N GLN A 332 4.79 -9.56 -21.46
CA GLN A 332 5.25 -10.93 -21.63
C GLN A 332 4.14 -11.92 -21.27
N THR A 333 4.06 -12.97 -22.08
CA THR A 333 3.16 -14.08 -21.76
C THR A 333 3.70 -14.83 -20.54
N PRO A 334 2.93 -15.02 -19.48
CA PRO A 334 3.37 -15.78 -18.32
C PRO A 334 3.63 -17.24 -18.69
N ASP A 335 4.55 -17.89 -17.97
CA ASP A 335 4.87 -19.29 -18.17
C ASP A 335 3.63 -20.17 -17.98
N ARG A 336 3.59 -21.33 -18.70
CA ARG A 336 2.46 -22.27 -18.65
C ARG A 336 2.10 -22.72 -17.23
N LYS A 337 3.10 -22.95 -16.37
CA LYS A 337 2.87 -23.29 -14.95
C LYS A 337 2.17 -22.16 -14.19
N THR A 338 2.54 -20.93 -14.45
CA THR A 338 1.93 -19.73 -13.84
C THR A 338 0.49 -19.60 -14.30
N GLN A 339 0.20 -19.83 -15.59
CA GLN A 339 -1.16 -19.81 -16.13
C GLN A 339 -2.06 -20.89 -15.49
N GLU A 340 -1.58 -22.11 -15.31
CA GLU A 340 -2.31 -23.21 -14.70
C GLU A 340 -2.60 -22.93 -13.21
N LEU A 341 -1.64 -22.37 -12.47
CA LEU A 341 -1.81 -21.97 -11.08
C LEU A 341 -2.87 -20.86 -10.92
N HIS A 342 -2.84 -19.86 -11.79
CA HIS A 342 -3.79 -18.75 -11.74
C HIS A 342 -5.19 -19.16 -12.22
N ALA A 343 -5.30 -20.05 -13.20
CA ALA A 343 -6.59 -20.57 -13.66
C ALA A 343 -7.35 -21.35 -12.56
N ALA A 344 -6.63 -21.96 -11.62
CA ALA A 344 -7.21 -22.69 -10.50
C ALA A 344 -7.73 -21.76 -9.37
N THR A 345 -7.40 -20.47 -9.42
CA THR A 345 -7.86 -19.50 -8.41
C THR A 345 -9.34 -19.17 -8.66
N ALA A 346 -10.19 -19.39 -7.67
CA ALA A 346 -11.61 -19.05 -7.77
C ALA A 346 -11.79 -17.55 -8.00
N LYS A 347 -12.79 -17.17 -8.82
CA LYS A 347 -13.15 -15.75 -8.98
C LYS A 347 -13.61 -15.23 -7.63
N PHE A 348 -12.84 -14.31 -7.08
CA PHE A 348 -13.18 -13.65 -5.82
C PHE A 348 -13.90 -12.34 -6.15
N ASP A 349 -15.21 -12.37 -6.01
CA ASP A 349 -16.01 -11.15 -6.08
C ASP A 349 -15.91 -10.40 -4.74
N TYR A 350 -15.00 -9.44 -4.69
CA TYR A 350 -14.82 -8.61 -3.49
C TYR A 350 -15.91 -7.55 -3.36
N THR A 351 -16.61 -7.23 -4.45
CA THR A 351 -17.65 -6.21 -4.47
C THR A 351 -18.99 -6.73 -3.93
N GLY A 352 -19.20 -8.06 -3.95
CA GLY A 352 -20.46 -8.67 -3.52
C GLY A 352 -21.65 -8.29 -4.40
N GLY A 353 -21.38 -8.02 -5.69
CA GLY A 353 -22.39 -7.63 -6.67
C GLY A 353 -22.61 -6.12 -6.81
N PHE A 354 -21.98 -5.30 -5.96
CA PHE A 354 -22.04 -3.85 -6.09
C PHE A 354 -21.14 -3.33 -7.21
N ARG A 355 -21.49 -2.18 -7.76
CA ARG A 355 -20.72 -1.53 -8.84
C ARG A 355 -19.36 -1.08 -8.33
N GLN A 356 -18.30 -1.64 -8.92
CA GLN A 356 -16.92 -1.43 -8.48
C GLN A 356 -16.52 0.04 -8.50
N GLU A 357 -16.85 0.77 -9.55
CA GLU A 357 -16.54 2.19 -9.69
C GLU A 357 -17.16 3.04 -8.58
N LEU A 358 -18.38 2.69 -8.11
CA LEU A 358 -19.03 3.40 -7.01
C LEU A 358 -18.35 3.11 -5.68
N ILE A 359 -17.89 1.88 -5.45
CA ILE A 359 -17.12 1.50 -4.25
C ILE A 359 -15.82 2.30 -4.21
N GLU A 360 -15.01 2.18 -5.26
CA GLU A 360 -13.64 2.72 -5.27
C GLU A 360 -13.61 4.27 -5.32
N LEU A 361 -14.63 4.91 -5.90
CA LEU A 361 -14.73 6.36 -5.97
C LEU A 361 -15.62 6.97 -4.85
N SER A 362 -16.17 6.16 -3.93
CA SER A 362 -17.13 6.61 -2.92
C SER A 362 -16.66 7.79 -2.06
N ASP A 363 -15.36 7.88 -1.78
CA ASP A 363 -14.79 8.96 -0.97
C ASP A 363 -14.84 10.32 -1.66
N VAL A 364 -14.73 10.35 -2.99
CA VAL A 364 -14.60 11.58 -3.78
C VAL A 364 -15.91 11.99 -4.45
N LEU A 365 -16.86 11.08 -4.63
CA LEU A 365 -18.14 11.34 -5.26
C LEU A 365 -19.07 12.11 -4.32
N PRO A 366 -19.90 13.06 -4.83
CA PRO A 366 -20.95 13.71 -4.03
C PRO A 366 -22.06 12.71 -3.69
N ALA A 367 -22.78 12.95 -2.60
CA ALA A 367 -23.87 12.07 -2.14
C ALA A 367 -24.97 11.88 -3.19
N SER A 368 -25.24 12.88 -4.04
CA SER A 368 -26.24 12.79 -5.10
C SER A 368 -26.02 11.68 -6.14
N VAL A 369 -24.79 11.17 -6.26
CA VAL A 369 -24.49 10.01 -7.12
C VAL A 369 -25.09 8.72 -6.55
N PHE A 370 -25.23 8.68 -5.23
CA PHE A 370 -25.74 7.52 -4.48
C PHE A 370 -27.24 7.59 -4.22
N ASP A 371 -27.95 8.42 -4.99
CA ASP A 371 -29.41 8.41 -5.03
C ASP A 371 -29.89 7.06 -5.59
N THR A 372 -30.98 6.53 -5.06
CA THR A 372 -31.50 5.20 -5.39
C THR A 372 -31.75 5.05 -6.89
N VAL A 373 -32.21 6.10 -7.55
CA VAL A 373 -32.43 6.14 -9.02
C VAL A 373 -31.13 5.91 -9.82
N ASN A 374 -29.96 6.16 -9.24
CA ASN A 374 -28.67 6.06 -9.92
C ASN A 374 -27.89 4.79 -9.61
N ILE A 375 -28.36 3.99 -8.64
CA ILE A 375 -27.61 2.82 -8.12
C ILE A 375 -28.06 1.50 -8.77
N ASP A 376 -29.28 1.42 -9.31
CA ASP A 376 -29.84 0.24 -10.00
C ASP A 376 -29.18 -0.09 -11.35
#